data_7166e2b5c04e494e3f0abe379719379f
#
_entry.id   7166e2b5c04e494e3f0abe379719379f
#
_cell.length_a   1.000
_cell.length_b   1.000
_cell.length_c   1.000
_cell.angle_alpha   90.00
_cell.angle_beta   90.00
_cell.angle_gamma   90.00
#
_symmetry.space_group_name_H-M   'P 1'
#
loop_
_entity.id
_entity.type
_entity.pdbx_description
1 polymer ?
#
loop_
_entity_poly.entity_id
_entity_poly.type
_entity_poly.pdbx_seq_one_letter_code
_entity_poly.pdbx_strand_id
1 'polypeptide(L)'
;MKTNINFIKAFVMLTVVSLFTIACSKPEDGAPGPAGTANVIYSNWTAQTFTYNAGIYTGILNPNAPLNQEIINKGFVYVYWKNTAGVEVTIEQLNYYNLNSNFYVEHFLKENGSIELEANFNISSNDRFRYILIPGGTPATTGKQAQPDFKNMSYSEVCQYWNIPE
;
A
#
# COMPACT_ATOMS: atom_id res chain seq x y z
N MET A 1 -71.22 3.35 -31.27
CA MET A 1 -70.04 2.77 -30.68
C MET A 1 -69.49 3.76 -29.68
N LYS A 2 -69.72 3.54 -28.36
CA LYS A 2 -69.09 4.38 -27.32
C LYS A 2 -67.75 3.74 -26.96
N THR A 3 -66.69 4.23 -27.54
CA THR A 3 -65.34 3.82 -27.23
C THR A 3 -65.06 4.19 -25.77
N ASN A 4 -64.72 3.21 -24.95
CA ASN A 4 -64.49 3.39 -23.50
C ASN A 4 -63.23 4.26 -23.29
N ILE A 5 -63.42 5.56 -23.16
CA ILE A 5 -62.39 6.55 -22.87
C ILE A 5 -61.55 6.17 -21.64
N ASN A 6 -62.15 5.42 -20.70
CA ASN A 6 -61.44 4.95 -19.51
C ASN A 6 -60.41 3.86 -19.85
N PHE A 7 -60.61 3.04 -20.85
CA PHE A 7 -59.63 2.04 -21.31
C PHE A 7 -58.41 2.68 -21.94
N ILE A 8 -58.61 3.75 -22.73
CA ILE A 8 -57.50 4.49 -23.35
C ILE A 8 -56.69 5.22 -22.28
N LYS A 9 -57.33 5.84 -21.29
CA LYS A 9 -56.65 6.49 -20.18
C LYS A 9 -55.82 5.52 -19.34
N ALA A 10 -56.35 4.32 -19.05
CA ALA A 10 -55.63 3.27 -18.30
C ALA A 10 -54.44 2.75 -19.12
N PHE A 11 -54.56 2.59 -20.42
CA PHE A 11 -53.44 2.14 -21.25
C PHE A 11 -52.34 3.16 -21.40
N VAL A 12 -52.65 4.44 -21.54
CA VAL A 12 -51.67 5.54 -21.56
C VAL A 12 -50.95 5.67 -20.20
N MET A 13 -51.67 5.51 -19.12
CA MET A 13 -51.06 5.59 -17.76
C MET A 13 -50.10 4.41 -17.50
N LEU A 14 -50.44 3.22 -18.00
CA LEU A 14 -49.59 2.02 -17.89
C LEU A 14 -48.30 2.14 -18.70
N THR A 15 -48.38 2.72 -19.92
CA THR A 15 -47.20 2.95 -20.76
C THR A 15 -46.27 4.02 -20.23
N VAL A 16 -46.77 5.05 -19.54
CA VAL A 16 -45.96 6.10 -18.93
C VAL A 16 -45.19 5.55 -17.70
N VAL A 17 -45.82 4.70 -16.90
CA VAL A 17 -45.18 4.10 -15.73
C VAL A 17 -44.06 3.13 -16.12
N SER A 18 -44.21 2.38 -17.24
CA SER A 18 -43.16 1.46 -17.72
C SER A 18 -41.90 2.15 -18.26
N LEU A 19 -42.00 3.43 -18.70
CA LEU A 19 -40.87 4.21 -19.20
C LEU A 19 -39.96 4.72 -18.09
N PHE A 20 -40.45 4.82 -16.85
CA PHE A 20 -39.65 5.29 -15.71
C PHE A 20 -38.83 4.18 -15.02
N THR A 21 -39.05 2.90 -15.30
CA THR A 21 -38.32 1.79 -14.67
C THR A 21 -37.01 1.43 -15.37
N ILE A 22 -36.70 2.03 -16.54
CA ILE A 22 -35.46 1.71 -17.29
C ILE A 22 -34.31 2.67 -16.98
N ALA A 23 -34.54 3.72 -16.16
CA ALA A 23 -33.58 4.84 -16.02
C ALA A 23 -32.66 4.74 -14.78
N CYS A 24 -32.58 3.60 -14.12
CA CYS A 24 -31.69 3.43 -12.94
C CYS A 24 -30.77 2.21 -13.06
N SER A 25 -30.07 2.07 -14.20
CA SER A 25 -28.82 1.31 -14.17
C SER A 25 -27.73 2.26 -13.67
N LYS A 26 -27.14 1.98 -12.50
CA LYS A 26 -25.89 2.64 -12.12
C LYS A 26 -24.92 2.49 -13.29
N PRO A 27 -24.23 3.58 -13.71
CA PRO A 27 -23.12 3.43 -14.62
C PRO A 27 -22.16 2.38 -14.02
N GLU A 28 -21.78 1.39 -14.79
CA GLU A 28 -20.71 0.48 -14.38
C GLU A 28 -19.48 1.33 -14.06
N ASP A 29 -18.89 1.09 -12.90
CA ASP A 29 -17.61 1.69 -12.56
C ASP A 29 -16.66 1.36 -13.72
N GLY A 30 -16.08 2.39 -14.34
CA GLY A 30 -15.15 2.19 -15.45
C GLY A 30 -14.03 1.24 -15.02
N ALA A 31 -13.54 0.44 -15.96
CA ALA A 31 -12.42 -0.46 -15.71
C ALA A 31 -11.28 0.31 -15.01
N PRO A 32 -10.61 -0.26 -13.99
CA PRO A 32 -9.45 0.36 -13.38
C PRO A 32 -8.48 0.80 -14.50
N GLY A 33 -8.02 2.04 -14.44
CA GLY A 33 -6.99 2.51 -15.37
C GLY A 33 -5.74 1.61 -15.25
N PRO A 34 -4.93 1.52 -16.32
CA PRO A 34 -3.69 0.77 -16.26
C PRO A 34 -2.88 1.24 -15.06
N ALA A 35 -2.28 0.30 -14.32
CA ALA A 35 -1.39 0.63 -13.23
C ALA A 35 -0.36 1.65 -13.73
N GLY A 36 -0.30 2.83 -13.10
CA GLY A 36 0.69 3.82 -13.45
C GLY A 36 2.06 3.18 -13.26
N THR A 37 2.97 3.36 -14.21
CA THR A 37 4.37 2.96 -14.09
C THR A 37 5.04 3.88 -13.06
N ALA A 38 4.78 3.66 -11.77
CA ALA A 38 5.56 4.30 -10.73
C ALA A 38 7.01 3.78 -10.88
N ASN A 39 8.00 4.67 -10.91
CA ASN A 39 9.41 4.30 -10.85
C ASN A 39 9.71 3.76 -9.44
N VAL A 40 9.31 2.53 -9.18
CA VAL A 40 9.54 1.87 -7.90
C VAL A 40 11.02 1.53 -7.77
N ILE A 41 11.62 1.97 -6.69
CA ILE A 41 13.01 1.72 -6.35
C ILE A 41 13.04 0.74 -5.19
N TYR A 42 13.80 -0.33 -5.31
CA TYR A 42 13.93 -1.33 -4.24
C TYR A 42 15.37 -1.80 -4.08
N SER A 43 15.70 -2.25 -2.87
CA SER A 43 17.00 -2.86 -2.59
C SER A 43 16.93 -4.38 -2.71
N ASN A 44 18.09 -5.01 -2.82
CA ASN A 44 18.27 -6.40 -2.43
C ASN A 44 18.13 -6.54 -0.90
N TRP A 45 17.98 -7.76 -0.42
CA TRP A 45 18.06 -8.09 0.99
C TRP A 45 19.50 -7.90 1.49
N THR A 46 19.71 -6.99 2.45
CA THR A 46 21.04 -6.64 2.96
C THR A 46 21.13 -6.86 4.47
N ALA A 47 22.28 -7.35 4.93
CA ALA A 47 22.61 -7.35 6.35
C ALA A 47 22.88 -5.91 6.80
N GLN A 48 22.54 -5.62 8.06
CA GLN A 48 22.85 -4.33 8.70
C GLN A 48 23.66 -4.56 9.96
N THR A 49 24.61 -3.65 10.22
CA THR A 49 25.34 -3.62 11.47
C THR A 49 24.61 -2.71 12.44
N PHE A 50 24.34 -3.23 13.63
CA PHE A 50 23.68 -2.46 14.68
C PHE A 50 24.71 -2.05 15.75
N THR A 51 24.62 -0.83 16.20
CA THR A 51 25.39 -0.29 17.32
C THR A 51 24.49 -0.17 18.54
N TYR A 52 24.91 -0.72 19.66
CA TYR A 52 24.17 -0.63 20.93
C TYR A 52 24.53 0.64 21.67
N ASN A 53 23.52 1.40 22.09
CA ASN A 53 23.66 2.57 22.94
C ASN A 53 22.43 2.73 23.83
N ALA A 54 22.64 2.84 25.15
CA ALA A 54 21.60 3.16 26.15
C ALA A 54 20.29 2.32 26.02
N GLY A 55 20.41 1.03 25.74
CA GLY A 55 19.25 0.12 25.63
C GLY A 55 18.68 -0.03 24.21
N ILE A 56 19.19 0.70 23.23
CA ILE A 56 18.71 0.69 21.86
C ILE A 56 19.83 0.24 20.91
N TYR A 57 19.48 -0.59 19.96
CA TYR A 57 20.31 -1.00 18.85
C TYR A 57 19.94 -0.18 17.61
N THR A 58 20.89 0.54 17.04
CA THR A 58 20.69 1.42 15.90
C THR A 58 21.50 0.94 14.70
N GLY A 59 20.85 0.80 13.55
CA GLY A 59 21.47 0.47 12.27
C GLY A 59 21.10 1.50 11.20
N ILE A 60 21.89 1.58 10.11
CA ILE A 60 21.63 2.51 9.03
C ILE A 60 21.48 1.74 7.71
N LEU A 61 20.33 1.89 7.09
CA LEU A 61 20.05 1.37 5.76
C LEU A 61 20.15 2.55 4.77
N ASN A 62 21.19 2.52 3.91
CA ASN A 62 21.44 3.58 2.93
C ASN A 62 20.83 3.20 1.58
N PRO A 63 19.77 3.87 1.11
CA PRO A 63 19.28 3.72 -0.24
C PRO A 63 20.31 4.17 -1.27
N ASN A 64 20.51 3.40 -2.35
CA ASN A 64 21.35 3.80 -3.48
C ASN A 64 20.81 5.05 -4.20
N ALA A 65 19.49 5.22 -4.19
CA ALA A 65 18.81 6.46 -4.53
C ALA A 65 18.38 7.13 -3.21
N PRO A 66 18.95 8.27 -2.87
CA PRO A 66 18.65 8.93 -1.59
C PRO A 66 17.17 9.30 -1.51
N LEU A 67 16.60 9.14 -0.33
CA LEU A 67 15.28 9.66 -0.03
C LEU A 67 15.28 11.18 -0.25
N ASN A 68 14.53 11.63 -1.24
CA ASN A 68 14.32 13.05 -1.46
C ASN A 68 13.00 13.51 -0.83
N GLN A 69 12.82 14.82 -0.69
CA GLN A 69 11.62 15.39 -0.09
C GLN A 69 10.35 15.02 -0.87
N GLU A 70 10.46 14.72 -2.15
CA GLU A 70 9.31 14.29 -2.95
C GLU A 70 8.83 12.89 -2.53
N ILE A 71 9.75 11.94 -2.35
CA ILE A 71 9.42 10.59 -1.86
C ILE A 71 8.88 10.66 -0.42
N ILE A 72 9.53 11.46 0.45
CA ILE A 72 9.13 11.60 1.86
C ILE A 72 7.73 12.22 1.97
N ASN A 73 7.44 13.26 1.20
CA ASN A 73 6.20 14.03 1.34
C ASN A 73 5.02 13.48 0.53
N LYS A 74 5.27 12.79 -0.57
CA LYS A 74 4.23 12.37 -1.54
C LYS A 74 4.25 10.89 -1.87
N GLY A 75 5.35 10.21 -1.54
CA GLY A 75 5.55 8.80 -1.85
C GLY A 75 5.24 7.88 -0.67
N PHE A 76 5.62 6.63 -0.85
CA PHE A 76 5.58 5.62 0.20
C PHE A 76 6.96 5.00 0.36
N VAL A 77 7.33 4.74 1.61
CA VAL A 77 8.56 4.04 1.97
C VAL A 77 8.17 2.81 2.79
N TYR A 78 8.49 1.65 2.27
CA TYR A 78 8.31 0.39 2.97
C TYR A 78 9.67 -0.16 3.33
N VAL A 79 9.81 -0.63 4.56
CA VAL A 79 10.99 -1.34 5.04
C VAL A 79 10.53 -2.70 5.55
N TYR A 80 11.22 -3.74 5.12
CA TYR A 80 10.95 -5.11 5.52
C TYR A 80 12.14 -5.70 6.24
N TRP A 81 11.86 -6.48 7.25
CA TRP A 81 12.81 -7.24 8.02
C TRP A 81 12.56 -8.73 7.83
N LYS A 82 13.57 -9.42 7.33
CA LYS A 82 13.60 -10.88 7.27
C LYS A 82 14.23 -11.39 8.55
N ASN A 83 13.39 -11.85 9.47
CA ASN A 83 13.78 -12.39 10.77
C ASN A 83 14.15 -13.87 10.62
N THR A 84 15.34 -14.23 11.09
CA THR A 84 15.90 -15.58 11.02
C THR A 84 16.09 -16.21 12.41
N ALA A 85 15.64 -15.54 13.46
CA ALA A 85 15.88 -15.99 14.86
C ALA A 85 14.97 -17.17 15.26
N GLY A 86 13.86 -17.42 14.54
CA GLY A 86 12.93 -18.49 14.81
C GLY A 86 13.25 -19.81 14.09
N VAL A 87 12.36 -20.80 14.27
CA VAL A 87 12.40 -22.06 13.52
C VAL A 87 12.05 -21.82 12.05
N GLU A 88 11.18 -20.85 11.79
CA GLU A 88 10.79 -20.40 10.46
C GLU A 88 11.26 -18.98 10.22
N VAL A 89 11.67 -18.70 8.97
CA VAL A 89 12.00 -17.35 8.54
C VAL A 89 10.71 -16.59 8.33
N THR A 90 10.57 -15.45 8.99
CA THR A 90 9.42 -14.54 8.79
C THR A 90 9.85 -13.26 8.10
N ILE A 91 8.93 -12.65 7.35
CA ILE A 91 9.13 -11.34 6.74
C ILE A 91 8.10 -10.39 7.34
N GLU A 92 8.60 -9.42 8.08
CA GLU A 92 7.79 -8.44 8.79
C GLU A 92 7.96 -7.06 8.13
N GLN A 93 6.86 -6.37 7.93
CA GLN A 93 6.92 -4.96 7.57
C GLN A 93 7.21 -4.14 8.82
N LEU A 94 8.18 -3.24 8.77
CA LEU A 94 8.43 -2.30 9.86
C LEU A 94 7.39 -1.17 9.81
N ASN A 95 6.82 -0.72 10.92
CA ASN A 95 7.30 -0.87 12.31
C ASN A 95 6.68 -2.13 12.95
N TYR A 96 7.54 -3.06 13.31
CA TYR A 96 7.14 -4.30 13.97
C TYR A 96 7.14 -4.14 15.49
N TYR A 97 6.09 -4.63 16.15
CA TYR A 97 5.98 -4.64 17.61
C TYR A 97 5.36 -5.95 18.09
N ASN A 98 6.08 -6.66 18.95
CA ASN A 98 5.59 -7.88 19.58
C ASN A 98 5.06 -7.59 20.98
N LEU A 99 3.74 -7.62 21.15
CA LEU A 99 3.06 -7.29 22.41
C LEU A 99 3.40 -8.25 23.57
N ASN A 100 3.75 -9.50 23.28
CA ASN A 100 4.03 -10.51 24.32
C ASN A 100 5.41 -10.33 24.94
N SER A 101 6.39 -9.87 24.16
CA SER A 101 7.79 -9.72 24.58
C SER A 101 8.24 -8.26 24.74
N ASN A 102 7.39 -7.31 24.37
CA ASN A 102 7.73 -5.89 24.22
C ASN A 102 8.91 -5.64 23.26
N PHE A 103 9.19 -6.56 22.35
CA PHE A 103 10.20 -6.36 21.33
C PHE A 103 9.67 -5.54 20.19
N TYR A 104 10.50 -4.60 19.70
CA TYR A 104 10.16 -3.82 18.51
C TYR A 104 11.37 -3.67 17.58
N VAL A 105 11.06 -3.48 16.30
CA VAL A 105 11.96 -3.00 15.26
C VAL A 105 11.25 -1.92 14.48
N GLU A 106 11.80 -0.72 14.49
CA GLU A 106 11.22 0.45 13.85
C GLU A 106 12.17 1.05 12.82
N HIS A 107 11.65 1.90 11.96
CA HIS A 107 12.46 2.65 11.02
C HIS A 107 12.08 4.14 11.02
N PHE A 108 13.09 4.98 10.81
CA PHE A 108 12.94 6.43 10.75
C PHE A 108 13.59 6.96 9.47
N LEU A 109 12.87 7.82 8.77
CA LEU A 109 13.39 8.48 7.58
C LEU A 109 14.23 9.69 8.01
N LYS A 110 15.46 9.75 7.56
CA LYS A 110 16.39 10.84 7.90
C LYS A 110 16.49 11.85 6.74
N GLU A 111 16.65 13.11 7.08
CA GLU A 111 16.79 14.21 6.09
C GLU A 111 17.98 14.04 5.15
N ASN A 112 19.03 13.33 5.59
CA ASN A 112 20.18 12.99 4.76
C ASN A 112 19.92 11.92 3.71
N GLY A 113 18.69 11.43 3.61
CA GLY A 113 18.28 10.41 2.65
C GLY A 113 18.55 8.97 3.07
N SER A 114 18.93 8.72 4.33
CA SER A 114 19.07 7.38 4.88
C SER A 114 17.83 6.93 5.65
N ILE A 115 17.75 5.63 5.92
CA ILE A 115 16.74 5.01 6.78
C ILE A 115 17.45 4.51 8.03
N GLU A 116 17.12 5.05 9.18
CA GLU A 116 17.60 4.54 10.46
C GLU A 116 16.69 3.42 10.94
N LEU A 117 17.30 2.36 11.44
CA LEU A 117 16.62 1.22 12.04
C LEU A 117 16.89 1.25 13.54
N GLU A 118 15.87 1.07 14.35
CA GLU A 118 15.99 0.97 15.80
C GLU A 118 15.34 -0.32 16.30
N ALA A 119 15.97 -0.97 17.28
CA ALA A 119 15.44 -2.14 17.97
C ALA A 119 15.82 -2.09 19.45
N ASN A 120 14.96 -2.63 20.31
CA ASN A 120 15.26 -2.75 21.74
C ASN A 120 15.85 -4.12 22.13
N PHE A 121 16.23 -4.91 21.16
CA PHE A 121 16.90 -6.20 21.34
C PHE A 121 17.98 -6.40 20.28
N ASN A 122 18.86 -7.36 20.51
CA ASN A 122 19.95 -7.64 19.57
C ASN A 122 19.42 -8.31 18.30
N ILE A 123 19.58 -7.63 17.18
CA ILE A 123 19.23 -8.13 15.83
C ILE A 123 20.29 -9.17 15.41
N SER A 124 19.85 -10.30 14.90
CA SER A 124 20.73 -11.35 14.41
C SER A 124 21.57 -10.88 13.20
N SER A 125 22.84 -11.26 13.16
CA SER A 125 23.69 -11.01 11.98
C SER A 125 23.21 -11.73 10.71
N ASN A 126 22.34 -12.74 10.85
CA ASN A 126 21.71 -13.45 9.74
C ASN A 126 20.47 -12.74 9.21
N ASP A 127 19.92 -11.80 9.96
CA ASP A 127 18.75 -11.03 9.55
C ASP A 127 19.08 -10.11 8.39
N ARG A 128 18.06 -9.84 7.58
CA ARG A 128 18.21 -9.01 6.39
C ARG A 128 17.12 -7.95 6.36
N PHE A 129 17.46 -6.81 5.78
CA PHE A 129 16.55 -5.69 5.59
C PHE A 129 16.45 -5.35 4.11
N ARG A 130 15.28 -4.89 3.72
CA ARG A 130 14.98 -4.43 2.37
C ARG A 130 14.07 -3.22 2.43
N TYR A 131 14.29 -2.25 1.54
CA TYR A 131 13.36 -1.14 1.35
C TYR A 131 12.70 -1.19 -0.02
N ILE A 132 11.52 -0.60 -0.12
CA ILE A 132 10.80 -0.30 -1.36
C ILE A 132 10.38 1.17 -1.27
N LEU A 133 10.84 1.98 -2.23
CA LEU A 133 10.51 3.40 -2.35
C LEU A 133 9.56 3.57 -3.54
N ILE A 134 8.40 4.13 -3.28
CA ILE A 134 7.39 4.40 -4.30
C ILE A 134 7.24 5.91 -4.39
N PRO A 135 7.75 6.56 -5.46
CA PRO A 135 7.57 8.00 -5.66
C PRO A 135 6.09 8.37 -5.70
N GLY A 136 5.76 9.54 -5.20
CA GLY A 136 4.40 10.04 -5.21
C GLY A 136 3.85 10.20 -6.64
N GLY A 137 2.60 9.83 -6.82
CA GLY A 137 1.88 10.04 -8.07
C GLY A 137 1.40 11.47 -8.25
N THR A 138 0.89 11.79 -9.43
CA THR A 138 0.19 13.06 -9.69
C THR A 138 -1.14 13.06 -8.91
N PRO A 139 -1.53 14.14 -8.21
CA PRO A 139 -2.83 14.22 -7.56
C PRO A 139 -3.94 13.95 -8.56
N ALA A 140 -4.85 13.02 -8.24
CA ALA A 140 -6.03 12.78 -9.05
C ALA A 140 -6.93 14.02 -8.99
N THR A 141 -7.03 14.78 -10.08
CA THR A 141 -7.86 15.99 -10.16
C THR A 141 -9.34 15.65 -10.38
N THR A 142 -9.64 14.46 -10.89
CA THR A 142 -11.02 13.97 -11.07
C THR A 142 -10.98 12.45 -11.28
N GLY A 143 -11.64 11.71 -10.42
CA GLY A 143 -11.86 10.27 -10.54
C GLY A 143 -11.44 9.52 -9.28
N LYS A 144 -12.40 8.84 -8.65
CA LYS A 144 -12.15 7.89 -7.57
C LYS A 144 -11.49 6.64 -8.17
N GLN A 145 -10.17 6.66 -8.40
CA GLN A 145 -9.43 5.41 -8.47
C GLN A 145 -9.27 4.92 -7.03
N ALA A 146 -9.84 3.77 -6.72
CA ALA A 146 -9.57 3.09 -5.48
C ALA A 146 -8.06 2.78 -5.44
N GLN A 147 -7.32 3.51 -4.61
CA GLN A 147 -5.93 3.14 -4.35
C GLN A 147 -5.93 1.82 -3.57
N PRO A 148 -5.01 0.90 -3.90
CA PRO A 148 -4.84 -0.30 -3.12
C PRO A 148 -4.54 0.05 -1.65
N ASP A 149 -5.11 -0.72 -0.75
CA ASP A 149 -4.84 -0.56 0.68
C ASP A 149 -3.48 -1.22 1.04
N PHE A 150 -2.41 -0.55 0.68
CA PHE A 150 -1.04 -1.02 0.91
C PHE A 150 -0.73 -1.33 2.39
N LYS A 151 -1.47 -0.76 3.33
CA LYS A 151 -1.24 -1.02 4.76
C LYS A 151 -1.62 -2.45 5.18
N ASN A 152 -2.57 -3.04 4.47
CA ASN A 152 -3.07 -4.38 4.76
C ASN A 152 -2.54 -5.44 3.77
N MET A 153 -1.71 -5.05 2.80
CA MET A 153 -1.06 -5.98 1.89
C MET A 153 0.11 -6.70 2.56
N SER A 154 0.19 -8.01 2.34
CA SER A 154 1.38 -8.79 2.65
C SER A 154 2.57 -8.36 1.78
N TYR A 155 3.78 -8.71 2.19
CA TYR A 155 5.00 -8.46 1.40
C TYR A 155 4.88 -9.03 -0.02
N SER A 156 4.40 -10.27 -0.16
CA SER A 156 4.20 -10.92 -1.46
C SER A 156 3.22 -10.17 -2.36
N GLU A 157 2.10 -9.71 -1.81
CA GLU A 157 1.12 -8.91 -2.56
C GLU A 157 1.70 -7.57 -3.02
N VAL A 158 2.52 -6.90 -2.20
CA VAL A 158 3.22 -5.67 -2.59
C VAL A 158 4.22 -5.96 -3.71
N CYS A 159 5.00 -7.04 -3.61
CA CYS A 159 5.93 -7.44 -4.65
C CYS A 159 5.21 -7.76 -5.97
N GLN A 160 4.11 -8.49 -5.90
CA GLN A 160 3.29 -8.82 -7.07
C GLN A 160 2.68 -7.57 -7.72
N TYR A 161 2.11 -6.67 -6.91
CA TYR A 161 1.49 -5.45 -7.41
C TYR A 161 2.47 -4.55 -8.17
N TRP A 162 3.69 -4.42 -7.66
CA TRP A 162 4.72 -3.57 -8.24
C TRP A 162 5.69 -4.31 -9.18
N ASN A 163 5.45 -5.60 -9.43
CA ASN A 163 6.31 -6.47 -10.24
C ASN A 163 7.78 -6.47 -9.77
N ILE A 164 7.97 -6.58 -8.46
CA ILE A 164 9.28 -6.63 -7.79
C ILE A 164 9.59 -8.10 -7.45
N PRO A 165 10.81 -8.62 -7.71
CA PRO A 165 11.19 -9.95 -7.26
C PRO A 165 11.23 -10.04 -5.73
N GLU A 166 10.75 -11.14 -5.17
CA GLU A 166 10.76 -11.43 -3.73
C GLU A 166 12.14 -11.65 -3.13
#